data_b75a74f6b0d64e4cdc5080aac2635da6
#
_entry.id   b75a74f6b0d64e4cdc5080aac2635da6
#
_cell.length_a   1.000
_cell.length_b   1.000
_cell.length_c   1.000
_cell.angle_alpha   90.00
_cell.angle_beta   90.00
_cell.angle_gamma   90.00
#
_symmetry.space_group_name_H-M   'P 1'
#
loop_
_entity.id
_entity.type
_entity.pdbx_description
1 polymer ?
#
loop_
_entity_poly.entity_id
_entity_poly.type
_entity_poly.pdbx_seq_one_letter_code
_entity_poly.pdbx_strand_id
1 'polypeptide(L)'
;MCLAASSLSLNARAQDERAYTEGPVTEVDYIGVEYGHFEEYIDWLNSTWKPTMEATKKAGLITDYKVFRATPKSLDQPNIILWIAFKNMAALDKGIELEAVAKKVIGSTEVQNKARVGRNEYRKVLGTELIRELILK
;
A
#
# COMPACT_ATOMS: atom_id res chain seq x y z
N MET A 1 -26.17 -29.89 -35.55
CA MET A 1 -25.96 -30.82 -34.43
C MET A 1 -25.09 -30.13 -33.37
N CYS A 2 -25.63 -30.05 -32.16
CA CYS A 2 -25.13 -29.33 -31.01
C CYS A 2 -23.85 -29.88 -30.43
N LEU A 3 -22.87 -29.03 -30.18
CA LEU A 3 -21.81 -29.24 -29.18
C LEU A 3 -21.18 -27.89 -28.81
N ALA A 4 -21.82 -27.18 -27.90
CA ALA A 4 -21.21 -26.04 -27.21
C ALA A 4 -21.99 -25.74 -25.94
N ALA A 5 -21.76 -26.47 -24.88
CA ALA A 5 -22.12 -26.04 -23.52
C ALA A 5 -21.51 -26.98 -22.49
N SER A 6 -20.24 -26.80 -22.11
CA SER A 6 -19.69 -27.52 -20.95
C SER A 6 -18.44 -26.91 -20.31
N SER A 7 -18.06 -25.67 -20.60
CA SER A 7 -16.80 -25.11 -20.03
C SER A 7 -16.96 -24.04 -18.94
N LEU A 8 -18.16 -23.64 -18.58
CA LEU A 8 -18.40 -22.56 -17.61
C LEU A 8 -18.64 -23.03 -16.16
N SER A 9 -18.85 -24.32 -15.93
CA SER A 9 -19.19 -24.83 -14.59
C SER A 9 -18.00 -25.25 -13.72
N LEU A 10 -16.83 -25.44 -14.29
CA LEU A 10 -15.64 -25.92 -13.55
C LEU A 10 -15.00 -24.85 -12.65
N ASN A 11 -15.03 -23.59 -13.06
CA ASN A 11 -14.41 -22.52 -12.26
C ASN A 11 -15.25 -22.11 -11.03
N ALA A 12 -16.56 -22.18 -11.11
CA ALA A 12 -17.43 -21.86 -9.98
C ALA A 12 -17.36 -22.91 -8.86
N ARG A 13 -17.22 -24.19 -9.21
CA ARG A 13 -17.07 -25.27 -8.23
C ARG A 13 -15.73 -25.24 -7.49
N ALA A 14 -14.63 -24.87 -8.17
CA ALA A 14 -13.32 -24.78 -7.53
C ALA A 14 -13.26 -23.68 -6.47
N GLN A 15 -14.05 -22.61 -6.58
CA GLN A 15 -14.12 -21.52 -5.62
C GLN A 15 -14.93 -21.90 -4.36
N ASP A 16 -15.96 -22.72 -4.50
CA ASP A 16 -16.77 -23.20 -3.37
C ASP A 16 -16.07 -24.27 -2.51
N GLU A 17 -15.07 -24.95 -3.06
CA GLU A 17 -14.32 -26.00 -2.36
C GLU A 17 -13.18 -25.46 -1.48
N ARG A 18 -12.80 -24.19 -1.62
CA ARG A 18 -11.73 -23.58 -0.82
C ARG A 18 -12.19 -23.35 0.62
N ALA A 19 -11.29 -23.62 1.57
CA ALA A 19 -11.53 -23.36 3.00
C ALA A 19 -11.43 -21.88 3.37
N TYR A 20 -11.28 -20.98 2.41
CA TYR A 20 -11.14 -19.54 2.60
C TYR A 20 -11.72 -18.75 1.42
N THR A 21 -12.00 -17.47 1.67
CA THR A 21 -12.22 -16.46 0.65
C THR A 21 -11.10 -15.44 0.66
N GLU A 22 -10.80 -14.88 -0.50
CA GLU A 22 -9.79 -13.84 -0.64
C GLU A 22 -10.35 -12.51 -0.17
N GLY A 23 -9.70 -11.90 0.81
CA GLY A 23 -10.07 -10.63 1.40
C GLY A 23 -9.32 -9.43 0.80
N PRO A 24 -9.28 -8.32 1.53
CA PRO A 24 -8.55 -7.12 1.14
C PRO A 24 -7.06 -7.37 0.90
N VAL A 25 -6.46 -6.49 0.12
CA VAL A 25 -5.02 -6.47 -0.16
C VAL A 25 -4.39 -5.31 0.58
N THR A 26 -3.21 -5.51 1.12
CA THR A 26 -2.47 -4.49 1.85
C THR A 26 -1.05 -4.37 1.30
N GLU A 27 -0.66 -3.14 0.99
CA GLU A 27 0.73 -2.78 0.75
C GLU A 27 1.38 -2.39 2.08
N VAL A 28 2.53 -2.96 2.36
CA VAL A 28 3.30 -2.73 3.58
C VAL A 28 4.69 -2.26 3.21
N ASP A 29 5.02 -1.03 3.58
CA ASP A 29 6.34 -0.45 3.37
C ASP A 29 7.15 -0.51 4.66
N TYR A 30 8.32 -1.11 4.58
CA TYR A 30 9.28 -1.22 5.68
C TYR A 30 10.32 -0.11 5.59
N ILE A 31 10.31 0.78 6.56
CA ILE A 31 11.13 2.01 6.54
C ILE A 31 12.15 1.97 7.66
N GLY A 32 13.42 2.19 7.30
CA GLY A 32 14.51 2.44 8.24
C GLY A 32 14.82 3.94 8.29
N VAL A 33 14.49 4.60 9.40
CA VAL A 33 14.84 5.99 9.66
C VAL A 33 16.09 6.04 10.51
N GLU A 34 17.07 6.85 10.11
CA GLU A 34 18.34 6.97 10.83
C GLU A 34 18.14 7.62 12.21
N TYR A 35 19.04 7.29 13.12
CA TYR A 35 19.04 7.86 14.46
C TYR A 35 19.12 9.39 14.41
N GLY A 36 18.26 10.04 15.22
CA GLY A 36 18.18 11.51 15.26
C GLY A 36 17.18 12.13 14.25
N HIS A 37 16.68 11.36 13.28
CA HIS A 37 15.75 11.85 12.24
C HIS A 37 14.32 11.32 12.39
N PHE A 38 14.02 10.61 13.49
CA PHE A 38 12.72 10.00 13.68
C PHE A 38 11.59 11.04 13.68
N GLU A 39 11.72 12.09 14.47
CA GLU A 39 10.71 13.15 14.58
C GLU A 39 10.53 13.91 13.25
N GLU A 40 11.63 14.17 12.53
CA GLU A 40 11.61 14.79 11.20
C GLU A 40 10.79 13.96 10.20
N TYR A 41 10.94 12.63 10.25
CA TYR A 41 10.17 11.75 9.39
C TYR A 41 8.69 11.69 9.81
N ILE A 42 8.38 11.69 11.09
CA ILE A 42 7.01 11.78 11.60
C ILE A 42 6.34 13.10 11.18
N ASP A 43 7.06 14.21 11.22
CA ASP A 43 6.57 15.51 10.75
C ASP A 43 6.21 15.48 9.25
N TRP A 44 7.05 14.83 8.43
CA TRP A 44 6.74 14.62 7.03
C TRP A 44 5.50 13.72 6.84
N LEU A 45 5.38 12.65 7.59
CA LEU A 45 4.20 11.78 7.55
C LEU A 45 2.93 12.58 7.89
N ASN A 46 2.96 13.42 8.89
CA ASN A 46 1.84 14.26 9.29
C ASN A 46 1.50 15.36 8.26
N SER A 47 2.50 16.02 7.73
CA SER A 47 2.31 17.20 6.86
C SER A 47 2.07 16.86 5.40
N THR A 48 2.54 15.72 4.93
CA THR A 48 2.52 15.37 3.50
C THR A 48 1.86 14.01 3.23
N TRP A 49 2.34 12.95 3.87
CA TRP A 49 1.86 11.60 3.61
C TRP A 49 0.39 11.41 4.05
N LYS A 50 0.06 11.80 5.27
CA LYS A 50 -1.31 11.70 5.79
C LYS A 50 -2.33 12.46 4.96
N PRO A 51 -2.15 13.75 4.60
CA PRO A 51 -3.07 14.45 3.71
C PRO A 51 -3.25 13.76 2.35
N THR A 52 -2.18 13.18 1.81
CA THR A 52 -2.24 12.39 0.57
C THR A 52 -3.08 11.14 0.76
N MET A 53 -2.90 10.40 1.84
CA MET A 53 -3.69 9.20 2.16
C MET A 53 -5.16 9.54 2.39
N GLU A 54 -5.47 10.62 3.09
CA GLU A 54 -6.84 11.09 3.29
C GLU A 54 -7.53 11.44 1.96
N ALA A 55 -6.85 12.15 1.08
CA ALA A 55 -7.37 12.47 -0.24
C ALA A 55 -7.58 11.21 -1.10
N THR A 56 -6.66 10.26 -1.02
CA THR A 56 -6.71 8.97 -1.74
C THR A 56 -7.89 8.11 -1.23
N LYS A 57 -8.10 8.09 0.07
CA LYS A 57 -9.22 7.40 0.71
C LYS A 57 -10.56 8.05 0.33
N LYS A 58 -10.63 9.37 0.34
CA LYS A 58 -11.81 10.13 -0.09
C LYS A 58 -12.15 9.88 -1.57
N ALA A 59 -11.15 9.70 -2.42
CA ALA A 59 -11.32 9.33 -3.83
C ALA A 59 -11.75 7.87 -4.04
N GLY A 60 -11.81 7.05 -2.97
CA GLY A 60 -12.20 5.64 -3.03
C GLY A 60 -11.12 4.71 -3.59
N LEU A 61 -9.86 5.17 -3.67
CA LEU A 61 -8.75 4.41 -4.24
C LEU A 61 -8.08 3.49 -3.21
N ILE A 62 -8.16 3.83 -1.93
CA ILE A 62 -7.74 2.99 -0.79
C ILE A 62 -8.89 2.92 0.22
N THR A 63 -8.86 1.91 1.08
CA THR A 63 -9.88 1.73 2.13
C THR A 63 -9.42 2.22 3.49
N ASP A 64 -8.14 2.10 3.79
CA ASP A 64 -7.56 2.53 5.06
C ASP A 64 -6.04 2.69 4.95
N TYR A 65 -5.43 3.35 5.93
CA TYR A 65 -3.98 3.48 6.05
C TYR A 65 -3.57 3.57 7.52
N LYS A 66 -2.38 3.11 7.86
CA LYS A 66 -1.84 3.13 9.23
C LYS A 66 -0.33 3.32 9.22
N VAL A 67 0.17 3.85 10.31
CA VAL A 67 1.60 3.96 10.59
C VAL A 67 1.89 3.19 11.88
N PHE A 68 2.90 2.34 11.84
CA PHE A 68 3.35 1.60 13.02
C PHE A 68 4.80 1.95 13.34
N ARG A 69 5.10 2.04 14.63
CA ARG A 69 6.47 2.03 15.12
C ARG A 69 6.88 0.60 15.42
N ALA A 70 8.04 0.21 14.90
CA ALA A 70 8.66 -1.06 15.22
C ALA A 70 9.92 -0.82 16.06
N THR A 71 10.27 -1.79 16.92
CA THR A 71 11.55 -1.82 17.61
C THR A 71 12.46 -2.80 16.89
N PRO A 72 13.42 -2.33 16.08
CA PRO A 72 14.28 -3.21 15.31
C PRO A 72 15.25 -3.97 16.22
N LYS A 73 15.53 -5.23 15.88
CA LYS A 73 16.55 -6.05 16.55
C LYS A 73 17.94 -5.85 15.97
N SER A 74 18.03 -5.29 14.76
CA SER A 74 19.26 -5.02 14.03
C SER A 74 19.10 -3.81 13.13
N LEU A 75 20.21 -3.23 12.65
CA LEU A 75 20.22 -2.00 11.84
C LEU A 75 19.58 -2.15 10.46
N ASP A 76 19.38 -3.36 9.98
CA ASP A 76 18.75 -3.69 8.70
C ASP A 76 17.24 -3.92 8.81
N GLN A 77 16.68 -3.81 10.01
CA GLN A 77 15.25 -3.94 10.26
C GLN A 77 14.55 -2.58 10.31
N PRO A 78 13.26 -2.53 9.94
CA PRO A 78 12.49 -1.29 9.96
C PRO A 78 12.21 -0.80 11.39
N ASN A 79 12.14 0.50 11.57
CA ASN A 79 11.64 1.13 12.77
C ASN A 79 10.30 1.87 12.55
N ILE A 80 9.88 2.02 11.29
CA ILE A 80 8.54 2.47 10.89
C ILE A 80 8.00 1.52 9.82
N ILE A 81 6.71 1.23 9.91
CA ILE A 81 5.96 0.45 8.93
C ILE A 81 4.77 1.28 8.48
N LEU A 82 4.67 1.51 7.17
CA LEU A 82 3.50 2.12 6.54
C LEU A 82 2.61 1.01 6.00
N TRP A 83 1.31 1.14 6.22
CA TRP A 83 0.32 0.14 5.86
C TRP A 83 -0.79 0.82 5.08
N ILE A 84 -1.09 0.34 3.87
CA ILE A 84 -2.12 0.90 2.98
C ILE A 84 -3.01 -0.24 2.51
N ALA A 85 -4.30 -0.16 2.83
CA ALA A 85 -5.27 -1.18 2.46
C ALA A 85 -6.03 -0.81 1.19
N PHE A 86 -6.20 -1.79 0.32
CA PHE A 86 -6.98 -1.73 -0.91
C PHE A 86 -8.13 -2.73 -0.83
N LYS A 87 -9.24 -2.41 -1.45
CA LYS A 87 -10.42 -3.28 -1.47
C LYS A 87 -10.12 -4.67 -2.07
N ASN A 88 -9.33 -4.71 -3.14
CA ASN A 88 -8.97 -5.92 -3.87
C ASN A 88 -7.75 -5.65 -4.77
N MET A 89 -7.29 -6.69 -5.47
CA MET A 89 -6.16 -6.57 -6.40
C MET A 89 -6.44 -5.60 -7.56
N ALA A 90 -7.68 -5.50 -8.04
CA ALA A 90 -8.03 -4.60 -9.13
C ALA A 90 -7.82 -3.11 -8.77
N ALA A 91 -7.88 -2.76 -7.49
CA ALA A 91 -7.59 -1.40 -7.03
C ALA A 91 -6.14 -0.97 -7.28
N LEU A 92 -5.21 -1.91 -7.40
CA LEU A 92 -3.80 -1.65 -7.70
C LEU A 92 -3.56 -1.21 -9.15
N ASP A 93 -4.51 -1.46 -10.06
CA ASP A 93 -4.45 -1.01 -11.45
C ASP A 93 -4.79 0.48 -11.61
N LYS A 94 -5.13 1.16 -10.52
CA LYS A 94 -5.49 2.59 -10.47
C LYS A 94 -4.28 3.52 -10.31
N GLY A 95 -3.14 3.16 -10.87
CA GLY A 95 -1.89 3.91 -10.73
C GLY A 95 -1.97 5.35 -11.23
N ILE A 96 -2.67 5.58 -12.35
CA ILE A 96 -2.86 6.92 -12.93
C ILE A 96 -3.69 7.80 -11.98
N GLU A 97 -4.77 7.27 -11.43
CA GLU A 97 -5.64 7.99 -10.48
C GLU A 97 -4.92 8.26 -9.16
N LEU A 98 -4.14 7.32 -8.65
CA LEU A 98 -3.29 7.49 -7.46
C LEU A 98 -2.27 8.61 -7.67
N GLU A 99 -1.60 8.61 -8.82
CA GLU A 99 -0.65 9.66 -9.19
C GLU A 99 -1.32 11.04 -9.31
N ALA A 100 -2.52 11.10 -9.88
CA ALA A 100 -3.29 12.36 -9.99
C ALA A 100 -3.62 12.95 -8.60
N VAL A 101 -4.00 12.12 -7.63
CA VAL A 101 -4.23 12.55 -6.25
C VAL A 101 -2.94 13.07 -5.62
N ALA A 102 -1.83 12.37 -5.76
CA ALA A 102 -0.54 12.79 -5.23
C ALA A 102 -0.07 14.13 -5.83
N LYS A 103 -0.24 14.32 -7.14
CA LYS A 103 0.06 15.59 -7.82
C LYS A 103 -0.79 16.75 -7.27
N LYS A 104 -2.04 16.50 -6.97
CA LYS A 104 -2.96 17.51 -6.45
C LYS A 104 -2.60 17.94 -5.02
N VAL A 105 -2.16 17.03 -4.18
CA VAL A 105 -1.85 17.27 -2.77
C VAL A 105 -0.41 17.77 -2.58
N ILE A 106 0.56 17.16 -3.25
CA ILE A 106 1.99 17.41 -3.04
C ILE A 106 2.57 18.37 -4.08
N GLY A 107 2.16 18.21 -5.33
CA GLY A 107 2.70 18.95 -6.47
C GLY A 107 3.15 18.04 -7.61
N SER A 108 3.88 18.61 -8.56
CA SER A 108 4.35 17.91 -9.76
C SER A 108 5.22 16.69 -9.41
N THR A 109 5.37 15.79 -10.37
CA THR A 109 6.28 14.64 -10.25
C THR A 109 7.72 15.08 -9.94
N GLU A 110 8.16 16.20 -10.51
CA GLU A 110 9.48 16.78 -10.23
C GLU A 110 9.62 17.21 -8.77
N VAL A 111 8.63 17.92 -8.22
CA VAL A 111 8.59 18.31 -6.80
C VAL A 111 8.62 17.08 -5.90
N GLN A 112 7.83 16.07 -6.21
CA GLN A 112 7.79 14.82 -5.44
C GLN A 112 9.13 14.07 -5.46
N ASN A 113 9.77 13.99 -6.63
CA ASN A 113 11.06 13.31 -6.78
C ASN A 113 12.17 14.04 -6.02
N LYS A 114 12.23 15.36 -6.10
CA LYS A 114 13.20 16.17 -5.34
C LYS A 114 13.05 15.97 -3.84
N ALA A 115 11.82 15.99 -3.34
CA ALA A 115 11.54 15.76 -1.93
C ALA A 115 11.90 14.33 -1.49
N ARG A 116 11.69 13.33 -2.35
CA ARG A 116 12.07 11.94 -2.10
C ARG A 116 13.59 11.78 -1.99
N VAL A 117 14.33 12.40 -2.88
CA VAL A 117 15.81 12.40 -2.83
C VAL A 117 16.30 13.00 -1.51
N GLY A 118 15.73 14.13 -1.08
CA GLY A 118 16.07 14.75 0.21
C GLY A 118 15.80 13.82 1.41
N ARG A 119 14.65 13.15 1.43
CA ARG A 119 14.33 12.18 2.50
C ARG A 119 15.26 10.97 2.51
N ASN A 120 15.75 10.54 1.36
CA ASN A 120 16.66 9.40 1.26
C ASN A 120 18.03 9.65 1.96
N GLU A 121 18.32 10.88 2.33
CA GLU A 121 19.51 11.21 3.12
C GLU A 121 19.44 10.68 4.56
N TYR A 122 18.23 10.51 5.12
CA TYR A 122 18.04 10.05 6.49
C TYR A 122 17.08 8.86 6.65
N ARG A 123 16.48 8.36 5.55
CA ARG A 123 15.62 7.18 5.60
C ARG A 123 15.88 6.26 4.41
N LYS A 124 15.66 4.99 4.62
CA LYS A 124 15.71 3.96 3.58
C LYS A 124 14.38 3.23 3.51
N VAL A 125 13.91 2.97 2.31
CA VAL A 125 12.85 1.98 2.08
C VAL A 125 13.53 0.62 2.03
N LEU A 126 13.37 -0.17 3.08
CA LEU A 126 14.02 -1.48 3.20
C LEU A 126 13.32 -2.55 2.36
N GLY A 127 12.05 -2.35 2.05
CA GLY A 127 11.27 -3.21 1.19
C GLY A 127 9.80 -2.81 1.19
N THR A 128 9.09 -3.32 0.18
CA THR A 128 7.64 -3.23 0.05
C THR A 128 7.09 -4.63 -0.15
N GLU A 129 6.05 -4.96 0.60
CA GLU A 129 5.40 -6.26 0.56
C GLU A 129 3.91 -6.08 0.28
N LEU A 130 3.36 -6.94 -0.55
CA LEU A 130 1.94 -7.01 -0.81
C LEU A 130 1.39 -8.26 -0.13
N ILE A 131 0.51 -8.06 0.84
CA ILE A 131 -0.14 -9.15 1.57
C ILE A 131 -1.63 -9.17 1.29
N ARG A 132 -2.23 -10.35 1.38
CA ARG A 132 -3.66 -10.54 1.18
C ARG A 132 -4.26 -11.26 2.37
N GLU A 133 -5.34 -10.73 2.90
CA GLU A 133 -6.10 -11.42 3.93
C GLU A 133 -6.78 -12.66 3.33
N LEU A 134 -6.66 -13.79 4.01
CA LEU A 134 -7.43 -14.99 3.74
C LEU A 134 -8.49 -15.12 4.83
N ILE A 135 -9.75 -14.96 4.46
CA ILE A 135 -10.88 -15.08 5.37
C ILE A 135 -11.25 -16.56 5.45
N LEU A 136 -10.94 -17.18 6.59
CA LEU A 136 -11.23 -18.60 6.81
C LEU A 136 -12.75 -18.83 6.94
N LYS A 137 -13.23 -19.96 6.39
CA LYS A 137 -14.65 -20.36 6.44
C LYS A 137 -14.96 -21.10 7.73
#